data_52fbf9273cff640c3f160514498642f8
#
_entry.id   52fbf9273cff640c3f160514498642f8
#
_cell.length_a   1.000
_cell.length_b   1.000
_cell.length_c   1.000
_cell.angle_alpha   90.00
_cell.angle_beta   90.00
_cell.angle_gamma   90.00
#
_symmetry.space_group_name_H-M   'P 1'
#
loop_
_entity.id
_entity.type
_entity.pdbx_description
1 polymer ?
#
loop_
_entity_poly.entity_id
_entity_poly.type
_entity_poly.pdbx_seq_one_letter_code
_entity_poly.pdbx_strand_id
1 'polypeptide(L)'
;ERTVVVFAGDGDFLMHGQEFATAVQYRLPIIVVLLDNGMYGTIRMHQEREYPHRVSGTALQNPDFAAYAQAFGGHGERVERTEDFAPALERLRAQAQATRLPVLLHCLIDPEAITPGRSSTSAAART
;
A
#
# COMPACT_ATOMS: atom_id res chain seq x y z
N GLU A 1 25.38 -4.36 -3.35
CA GLU A 1 24.09 -4.90 -2.84
C GLU A 1 22.93 -4.15 -3.52
N ARG A 2 21.89 -4.87 -3.97
CA ARG A 2 20.75 -4.25 -4.65
C ARG A 2 19.69 -3.87 -3.62
N THR A 3 19.11 -2.66 -3.74
CA THR A 3 17.90 -2.30 -3.01
C THR A 3 16.70 -3.00 -3.65
N VAL A 4 15.89 -3.67 -2.84
CA VAL A 4 14.65 -4.32 -3.28
C VAL A 4 13.47 -3.50 -2.78
N VAL A 5 12.64 -3.04 -3.71
CA VAL A 5 11.41 -2.29 -3.42
C VAL A 5 10.22 -3.11 -3.92
N VAL A 6 9.22 -3.26 -3.07
CA VAL A 6 7.96 -3.95 -3.36
C VAL A 6 6.85 -2.91 -3.36
N PHE A 7 6.08 -2.83 -4.44
CA PHE A 7 4.83 -2.07 -4.48
C PHE A 7 3.67 -3.05 -4.31
N ALA A 8 2.77 -2.75 -3.37
CA ALA A 8 1.59 -3.56 -3.11
C ALA A 8 0.38 -2.66 -2.82
N GLY A 9 -0.78 -3.05 -3.31
CA GLY A 9 -2.04 -2.51 -2.81
C GLY A 9 -2.39 -3.11 -1.45
N ASP A 10 -3.29 -2.47 -0.72
CA ASP A 10 -3.78 -2.95 0.58
C ASP A 10 -4.39 -4.36 0.48
N GLY A 11 -5.24 -4.61 -0.51
CA GLY A 11 -5.83 -5.92 -0.75
C GLY A 11 -4.81 -6.98 -1.14
N ASP A 12 -3.79 -6.63 -1.95
CA ASP A 12 -2.71 -7.55 -2.32
C ASP A 12 -1.86 -7.92 -1.10
N PHE A 13 -1.49 -6.92 -0.32
CA PHE A 13 -0.66 -7.12 0.87
C PHE A 13 -1.36 -7.99 1.91
N LEU A 14 -2.67 -7.84 2.09
CA LEU A 14 -3.44 -8.65 3.04
C LEU A 14 -3.47 -10.14 2.70
N MET A 15 -3.16 -10.53 1.46
CA MET A 15 -3.11 -11.95 1.09
C MET A 15 -1.89 -12.66 1.69
N HIS A 16 -0.74 -12.00 1.74
CA HIS A 16 0.54 -12.60 2.17
C HIS A 16 1.39 -11.65 3.04
N GLY A 17 0.82 -10.63 3.64
CA GLY A 17 1.53 -9.66 4.46
C GLY A 17 2.28 -10.28 5.65
N GLN A 18 1.83 -11.44 6.15
CA GLN A 18 2.51 -12.18 7.20
C GLN A 18 3.92 -12.64 6.81
N GLU A 19 4.26 -12.71 5.52
CA GLU A 19 5.63 -12.99 5.05
C GLU A 19 6.63 -11.88 5.43
N PHE A 20 6.14 -10.76 5.93
CA PHE A 20 6.98 -9.77 6.57
C PHE A 20 7.79 -10.36 7.74
N ALA A 21 7.24 -11.37 8.43
CA ALA A 21 7.95 -12.14 9.46
C ALA A 21 9.17 -12.87 8.88
N THR A 22 9.04 -13.44 7.67
CA THR A 22 10.15 -14.09 6.97
C THR A 22 11.26 -13.08 6.66
N ALA A 23 10.89 -11.90 6.19
CA ALA A 23 11.86 -10.84 5.90
C ALA A 23 12.60 -10.37 7.17
N VAL A 24 11.91 -10.28 8.31
CA VAL A 24 12.53 -9.97 9.62
C VAL A 24 13.47 -11.09 10.04
N GLN A 25 13.03 -12.35 9.98
CA GLN A 25 13.80 -13.51 10.40
C GLN A 25 15.12 -13.64 9.64
N TYR A 26 15.11 -13.42 8.34
CA TYR A 26 16.29 -13.51 7.48
C TYR A 26 17.04 -12.19 7.29
N ARG A 27 16.65 -11.16 8.02
CA ARG A 27 17.27 -9.82 7.99
C ARG A 27 17.38 -9.27 6.58
N LEU A 28 16.27 -9.31 5.86
CA LEU A 28 16.17 -8.83 4.47
C LEU A 28 15.72 -7.37 4.47
N PRO A 29 16.58 -6.42 4.12
CA PRO A 29 16.26 -4.99 4.14
C PRO A 29 15.43 -4.59 2.92
N ILE A 30 14.27 -5.21 2.74
CA ILE A 30 13.32 -4.86 1.68
C ILE A 30 12.52 -3.63 2.09
N ILE A 31 12.12 -2.84 1.11
CA ILE A 31 11.27 -1.66 1.28
C ILE A 31 9.91 -1.99 0.67
N VAL A 32 8.87 -2.06 1.48
CA VAL A 32 7.50 -2.21 1.02
C VAL A 32 6.85 -0.83 0.94
N VAL A 33 6.40 -0.44 -0.25
CA VAL A 33 5.55 0.73 -0.46
C VAL A 33 4.13 0.23 -0.64
N LEU A 34 3.31 0.41 0.38
CA LEU A 34 1.93 -0.06 0.42
C LEU A 34 0.99 1.10 0.11
N LEU A 35 0.18 0.92 -0.94
CA LEU A 35 -0.81 1.88 -1.40
C LEU A 35 -2.18 1.47 -0.87
N ASP A 36 -2.70 2.25 0.07
CA ASP A 36 -3.96 1.98 0.76
C ASP A 36 -5.05 2.94 0.28
N ASN A 37 -6.00 2.42 -0.48
CA ASN A 37 -7.22 3.12 -0.88
C ASN A 37 -8.48 2.59 -0.17
N GLY A 38 -8.33 1.66 0.77
CA GLY A 38 -9.43 1.09 1.55
C GLY A 38 -10.36 0.19 0.75
N MET A 39 -9.94 -0.34 -0.42
CA MET A 39 -10.81 -1.14 -1.25
C MET A 39 -10.07 -1.96 -2.32
N TYR A 40 -10.76 -2.94 -2.88
CA TYR A 40 -10.37 -3.57 -4.15
C TYR A 40 -10.72 -2.63 -5.31
N GLY A 41 -9.90 -1.60 -5.52
CA GLY A 41 -10.20 -0.47 -6.42
C GLY A 41 -10.43 -0.88 -7.87
N THR A 42 -9.65 -1.80 -8.41
CA THR A 42 -9.82 -2.29 -9.80
C THR A 42 -11.14 -3.05 -9.95
N ILE A 43 -11.52 -3.87 -8.98
CA ILE A 43 -12.79 -4.59 -8.98
C ILE A 43 -13.96 -3.61 -8.93
N ARG A 44 -13.90 -2.63 -8.01
CA ARG A 44 -14.91 -1.57 -7.92
C ARG A 44 -15.06 -0.82 -9.24
N MET A 45 -13.96 -0.46 -9.88
CA MET A 45 -13.97 0.21 -11.18
C MET A 45 -14.76 -0.59 -12.23
N HIS A 46 -14.56 -1.91 -12.28
CA HIS A 46 -15.31 -2.78 -13.19
C HIS A 46 -16.79 -2.84 -12.83
N GLN A 47 -17.13 -2.93 -11.54
CA GLN A 47 -18.53 -2.89 -11.09
C GLN A 47 -19.23 -1.59 -11.50
N GLU A 48 -18.58 -0.43 -11.26
CA GLU A 48 -19.13 0.88 -11.63
C GLU A 48 -19.31 1.04 -13.15
N ARG A 49 -18.41 0.46 -13.94
CA ARG A 49 -18.50 0.51 -15.40
C ARG A 49 -19.64 -0.35 -15.96
N GLU A 50 -19.77 -1.60 -15.47
CA GLU A 50 -20.72 -2.57 -15.99
C GLU A 50 -22.11 -2.42 -15.34
N TYR A 51 -22.15 -2.06 -14.07
CA TYR A 51 -23.36 -1.92 -13.26
C TYR A 51 -23.29 -0.67 -12.37
N PRO A 52 -23.47 0.53 -12.94
CA PRO A 52 -23.37 1.79 -12.18
C PRO A 52 -24.22 1.77 -10.91
N HIS A 53 -23.67 2.34 -9.83
CA HIS A 53 -24.33 2.44 -8.50
C HIS A 53 -24.66 1.09 -7.83
N ARG A 54 -24.02 0.00 -8.26
CA ARG A 54 -24.22 -1.35 -7.69
C ARG A 54 -22.93 -1.95 -7.14
N VAL A 55 -22.14 -1.13 -6.44
CA VAL A 55 -20.89 -1.56 -5.80
C VAL A 55 -21.19 -2.51 -4.64
N SER A 56 -20.51 -3.65 -4.59
CA SER A 56 -20.69 -4.65 -3.55
C SER A 56 -19.39 -5.41 -3.28
N GLY A 57 -19.08 -5.63 -1.98
CA GLY A 57 -17.98 -6.51 -1.55
C GLY A 57 -16.57 -6.01 -1.84
N THR A 58 -16.39 -4.71 -2.12
CA THR A 58 -15.08 -4.16 -2.49
C THR A 58 -14.44 -3.28 -1.42
N ALA A 59 -15.19 -2.88 -0.39
CA ALA A 59 -14.66 -2.09 0.72
C ALA A 59 -13.79 -2.94 1.65
N LEU A 60 -12.68 -2.40 2.11
CA LEU A 60 -11.77 -3.01 3.08
C LEU A 60 -11.74 -2.17 4.35
N GLN A 61 -11.63 -2.86 5.50
CA GLN A 61 -11.29 -2.25 6.78
C GLN A 61 -9.85 -2.62 7.09
N ASN A 62 -8.94 -1.74 6.75
CA ASN A 62 -7.51 -2.00 6.87
C ASN A 62 -6.99 -1.74 8.28
N PRO A 63 -5.99 -2.52 8.74
CA PRO A 63 -5.22 -2.18 9.92
C PRO A 63 -4.30 -0.98 9.64
N ASP A 64 -3.69 -0.43 10.69
CA ASP A 64 -2.51 0.41 10.51
C ASP A 64 -1.33 -0.47 10.08
N PHE A 65 -0.98 -0.41 8.78
CA PHE A 65 0.09 -1.24 8.22
C PHE A 65 1.49 -0.83 8.71
N ALA A 66 1.69 0.42 9.13
CA ALA A 66 2.95 0.82 9.75
C ALA A 66 3.11 0.16 11.12
N ALA A 67 2.05 0.16 11.94
CA ALA A 67 2.03 -0.57 13.21
C ALA A 67 2.15 -2.09 13.00
N TYR A 68 1.55 -2.63 11.95
CA TYR A 68 1.69 -4.04 11.57
C TYR A 68 3.16 -4.42 11.32
N ALA A 69 3.89 -3.64 10.54
CA ALA A 69 5.31 -3.87 10.29
C ALA A 69 6.14 -3.82 11.57
N GLN A 70 5.85 -2.86 12.45
CA GLN A 70 6.50 -2.73 13.75
C GLN A 70 6.21 -3.92 14.67
N ALA A 71 4.99 -4.46 14.64
CA ALA A 71 4.62 -5.64 15.43
C ALA A 71 5.44 -6.89 15.06
N PHE A 72 5.91 -7.00 13.82
CA PHE A 72 6.84 -8.05 13.38
C PHE A 72 8.31 -7.74 13.70
N GLY A 73 8.62 -6.56 14.22
CA GLY A 73 9.99 -6.14 14.54
C GLY A 73 10.72 -5.41 13.42
N GLY A 74 10.04 -5.07 12.32
CA GLY A 74 10.56 -4.16 11.30
C GLY A 74 10.27 -2.70 11.62
N HIS A 75 10.36 -1.83 10.63
CA HIS A 75 10.03 -0.41 10.76
C HIS A 75 8.86 -0.06 9.84
N GLY A 76 8.00 0.83 10.31
CA GLY A 76 6.86 1.31 9.55
C GLY A 76 6.63 2.80 9.74
N GLU A 77 6.26 3.49 8.67
CA GLU A 77 5.87 4.89 8.69
C GLU A 77 4.63 5.08 7.82
N ARG A 78 3.70 5.94 8.26
CA ARG A 78 2.47 6.26 7.53
C ARG A 78 2.56 7.65 6.94
N VAL A 79 2.14 7.81 5.69
CA VAL A 79 2.04 9.09 4.98
C VAL A 79 0.65 9.28 4.40
N GLU A 80 0.16 10.51 4.48
CA GLU A 80 -1.16 10.91 4.01
C GLU A 80 -1.08 12.04 2.96
N ARG A 81 0.09 12.64 2.81
CA ARG A 81 0.33 13.77 1.92
C ARG A 81 1.48 13.48 0.98
N THR A 82 1.33 13.89 -0.27
CA THR A 82 2.33 13.63 -1.31
C THR A 82 3.72 14.17 -0.96
N GLU A 83 3.77 15.35 -0.35
CA GLU A 83 5.05 15.98 0.05
C GLU A 83 5.80 15.22 1.13
N ASP A 84 5.12 14.40 1.93
CA ASP A 84 5.73 13.61 3.00
C ASP A 84 6.32 12.29 2.48
N PHE A 85 5.97 11.87 1.27
CA PHE A 85 6.38 10.58 0.71
C PHE A 85 7.91 10.44 0.58
N ALA A 86 8.55 11.37 -0.10
CA ALA A 86 9.99 11.27 -0.36
C ALA A 86 10.83 11.35 0.93
N PRO A 87 10.56 12.27 1.87
CA PRO A 87 11.26 12.28 3.16
C PRO A 87 11.07 10.99 3.97
N ALA A 88 9.85 10.43 4.01
CA ALA A 88 9.56 9.20 4.72
C ALA A 88 10.27 8.00 4.11
N LEU A 89 10.26 7.90 2.77
CA LEU A 89 10.96 6.84 2.05
C LEU A 89 12.46 6.86 2.33
N GLU A 90 13.09 8.03 2.35
CA GLU A 90 14.51 8.17 2.66
C GLU A 90 14.84 7.77 4.10
N ARG A 91 14.01 8.14 5.07
CA ARG A 91 14.17 7.70 6.47
C ARG A 91 14.11 6.18 6.58
N LEU A 92 13.08 5.57 5.99
CA LEU A 92 12.90 4.12 6.02
C LEU A 92 14.04 3.39 5.27
N ARG A 93 14.49 3.93 4.13
CA ARG A 93 15.64 3.38 3.40
C ARG A 93 16.90 3.36 4.27
N ALA A 94 17.17 4.47 4.96
CA ALA A 94 18.31 4.56 5.88
C ALA A 94 18.16 3.56 7.04
N GLN A 95 16.97 3.41 7.61
CA GLN A 95 16.70 2.42 8.66
C GLN A 95 16.91 0.99 8.17
N ALA A 96 16.39 0.64 6.98
CA ALA A 96 16.57 -0.69 6.39
C ALA A 96 18.05 -1.03 6.22
N GLN A 97 18.85 -0.08 5.75
CA GLN A 97 20.30 -0.27 5.58
C GLN A 97 21.03 -0.43 6.92
N ALA A 98 20.70 0.40 7.90
CA ALA A 98 21.36 0.41 9.21
C ALA A 98 21.01 -0.83 10.05
N THR A 99 19.75 -1.25 10.04
CA THR A 99 19.26 -2.34 10.89
C THR A 99 19.25 -3.70 10.20
N ARG A 100 19.33 -3.73 8.87
CA ARG A 100 19.14 -4.94 8.06
C ARG A 100 17.76 -5.58 8.26
N LEU A 101 16.75 -4.75 8.54
CA LEU A 101 15.36 -5.18 8.73
C LEU A 101 14.48 -4.63 7.61
N PRO A 102 13.36 -5.33 7.30
CA PRO A 102 12.40 -4.83 6.34
C PRO A 102 11.70 -3.58 6.88
N VAL A 103 11.30 -2.72 5.97
CA VAL A 103 10.56 -1.49 6.28
C VAL A 103 9.30 -1.41 5.43
N LEU A 104 8.27 -0.74 5.94
CA LEU A 104 7.01 -0.53 5.24
C LEU A 104 6.60 0.94 5.29
N LEU A 105 6.39 1.52 4.12
CA LEU A 105 5.80 2.83 3.94
C LEU A 105 4.31 2.67 3.62
N HIS A 106 3.45 3.00 4.58
CA HIS A 106 2.00 2.94 4.45
C HIS A 106 1.49 4.26 3.86
N CYS A 107 1.12 4.25 2.59
CA CYS A 107 0.64 5.42 1.87
C CYS A 107 -0.88 5.39 1.76
N LEU A 108 -1.56 6.32 2.41
CA LEU A 108 -2.98 6.56 2.17
C LEU A 108 -3.13 7.30 0.83
N ILE A 109 -3.93 6.75 -0.06
CA ILE A 109 -4.19 7.34 -1.37
C ILE A 109 -5.68 7.62 -1.55
N ASP A 110 -6.00 8.53 -2.46
CA ASP A 110 -7.37 8.86 -2.79
C ASP A 110 -8.12 7.62 -3.32
N PRO A 111 -9.20 7.17 -2.66
CA PRO A 111 -9.99 6.01 -3.09
C PRO A 111 -10.62 6.18 -4.47
N GLU A 112 -10.78 7.41 -4.95
CA GLU A 112 -11.32 7.69 -6.28
C GLU A 112 -10.25 7.67 -7.38
N ALA A 113 -8.96 7.72 -7.03
CA ALA A 113 -7.86 7.65 -7.99
C ALA A 113 -7.68 6.20 -8.49
N ILE A 114 -7.84 5.99 -9.79
CA ILE A 114 -7.66 4.66 -10.42
C ILE A 114 -6.32 4.59 -11.16
N THR A 115 -6.05 5.60 -11.99
CA THR A 115 -4.81 5.74 -12.75
C THR A 115 -4.46 7.22 -12.84
N PRO A 116 -3.21 7.58 -13.16
CA PRO A 116 -2.86 8.98 -13.40
C PRO A 116 -3.82 9.64 -14.39
N GLY A 117 -4.50 10.71 -13.96
CA GLY A 117 -5.46 11.45 -14.79
C GLY A 117 -6.85 10.83 -14.95
N ARG A 118 -7.20 9.76 -14.19
CA ARG A 118 -8.54 9.16 -14.20
C ARG A 118 -9.04 8.92 -12.78
N SER A 119 -10.31 9.23 -12.55
CA SER A 119 -11.04 8.87 -11.33
C SER A 119 -12.15 7.85 -11.64
N SER A 120 -12.68 7.17 -10.62
CA SER A 120 -13.83 6.25 -10.75
C SER A 120 -15.04 6.96 -11.35
N THR A 121 -15.26 8.21 -10.99
CA THR A 121 -16.36 9.05 -11.50
C THR A 121 -16.22 9.34 -13.00
N SER A 122 -14.99 9.49 -13.52
CA SER A 122 -14.76 9.71 -14.95
C SER A 122 -14.92 8.45 -15.80
N ALA A 123 -14.83 7.26 -15.20
CA ALA A 123 -15.05 5.98 -15.89
C ALA A 123 -16.54 5.72 -16.12
N ALA A 124 -17.42 6.11 -15.18
CA ALA A 124 -18.86 5.98 -15.30
C ALA A 124 -19.50 6.94 -16.32
N ALA A 125 -18.86 8.06 -16.65
CA ALA A 125 -19.38 9.08 -17.56
C ALA A 125 -19.19 8.77 -19.07
N ARG A 126 -18.69 7.59 -19.45
CA ARG A 126 -18.40 7.20 -20.84
C ARG A 126 -19.29 6.06 -21.37
N THR A 127 -20.38 5.80 -20.72
CA THR A 127 -21.51 5.00 -21.23
C THR A 127 -22.69 5.96 -21.47
#